data_e265a93679432064f9313876d7612327
#
_entry.id   e265a93679432064f9313876d7612327
#
_cell.length_a   1.000
_cell.length_b   1.000
_cell.length_c   1.000
_cell.angle_alpha   90.00
_cell.angle_beta   90.00
_cell.angle_gamma   90.00
#
_symmetry.space_group_name_H-M   'P 1'
#
loop_
_entity.id
_entity.type
_entity.pdbx_description
1 polymer ?
#
loop_
_entity_poly.entity_id
_entity_poly.type
_entity_poly.pdbx_seq_one_letter_code
_entity_poly.pdbx_strand_id
1 'polypeptide(L)'
;YDHSQGKISGTVPFGPTPVVIVEGLHPFFTPRLRNAIDFKIFVDPSRSVKRLWKVRRDVGDRGYKPEQVMAEILQREPDYKLYVDIQKIYAEMVVKIQDTRFHPPLPESGPKPDWYSVRLIQQILEQPVTEVDLTIDLSKILRNSEHEFSIGFQRDDYYGKKVGIMTVDGEIHQSMIADLENKLCSSLGATAVISDRRDEYVNAIGLAQLILTWNCIEKLDHLLGRS
;
A
#
# COMPACT_ATOMS: atom_id res chain seq x y z
N TYR A 1 -17.79 8.13 13.17
CA TYR A 1 -18.58 9.23 12.60
C TYR A 1 -19.82 8.69 11.89
N ASP A 2 -21.00 9.12 12.28
CA ASP A 2 -22.24 8.78 11.62
C ASP A 2 -22.48 9.73 10.44
N HIS A 3 -22.28 9.22 9.23
CA HIS A 3 -22.47 10.00 8.00
C HIS A 3 -23.93 10.39 7.74
N SER A 4 -24.90 9.62 8.23
CA SER A 4 -26.31 9.91 8.06
C SER A 4 -26.77 11.10 8.91
N GLN A 5 -26.18 11.28 10.07
CA GLN A 5 -26.49 12.36 11.01
C GLN A 5 -25.47 13.50 10.99
N GLY A 6 -24.35 13.33 10.30
CA GLY A 6 -23.27 14.32 10.27
C GLY A 6 -22.61 14.56 11.63
N LYS A 7 -22.60 13.55 12.53
CA LYS A 7 -22.14 13.69 13.92
C LYS A 7 -21.15 12.62 14.30
N ILE A 8 -20.30 12.96 15.28
CA ILE A 8 -19.49 11.95 15.98
C ILE A 8 -20.44 11.15 16.86
N SER A 9 -20.58 9.86 16.59
CA SER A 9 -21.23 8.91 17.49
C SER A 9 -20.40 8.72 18.75
N GLY A 10 -21.01 8.25 19.82
CA GLY A 10 -20.34 8.12 21.14
C GLY A 10 -19.02 7.37 21.11
N THR A 11 -18.33 7.37 22.25
CA THR A 11 -17.05 6.65 22.44
C THR A 11 -17.29 5.15 22.50
N VAL A 12 -16.45 4.40 21.79
CA VAL A 12 -16.39 2.94 21.91
C VAL A 12 -15.23 2.59 22.86
N PRO A 13 -15.45 1.76 23.90
CA PRO A 13 -14.36 1.32 24.77
C PRO A 13 -13.37 0.48 23.96
N PHE A 14 -12.08 0.82 24.07
CA PHE A 14 -10.99 0.11 23.41
C PHE A 14 -10.10 -0.53 24.48
N GLY A 15 -9.99 -1.86 24.45
CA GLY A 15 -9.14 -2.61 25.37
C GLY A 15 -7.70 -2.74 24.84
N PRO A 16 -6.72 -3.09 25.70
CA PRO A 16 -5.36 -3.34 25.27
C PRO A 16 -5.30 -4.54 24.32
N THR A 17 -4.61 -4.37 23.20
CA THR A 17 -4.35 -5.40 22.21
C THR A 17 -2.84 -5.45 21.91
N PRO A 18 -2.28 -6.62 21.54
CA PRO A 18 -0.86 -6.73 21.20
C PRO A 18 -0.44 -5.81 20.03
N VAL A 19 -1.34 -5.57 19.08
CA VAL A 19 -1.12 -4.73 17.91
C VAL A 19 -2.29 -3.77 17.73
N VAL A 20 -2.00 -2.51 17.49
CA VAL A 20 -2.97 -1.46 17.19
C VAL A 20 -2.62 -0.83 15.85
N ILE A 21 -3.55 -0.87 14.91
CA ILE A 21 -3.43 -0.17 13.62
C ILE A 21 -4.20 1.15 13.71
N VAL A 22 -3.48 2.26 13.54
CA VAL A 22 -4.08 3.61 13.51
C VAL A 22 -4.05 4.10 12.06
N GLU A 23 -5.21 4.34 11.49
CA GLU A 23 -5.32 4.87 10.13
C GLU A 23 -6.01 6.23 10.11
N GLY A 24 -5.68 7.08 9.14
CA GLY A 24 -6.32 8.37 8.95
C GLY A 24 -5.43 9.38 8.22
N LEU A 25 -5.92 10.61 8.11
CA LEU A 25 -5.20 11.68 7.41
C LEU A 25 -4.08 12.33 8.25
N HIS A 26 -4.13 12.24 9.58
CA HIS A 26 -3.26 13.00 10.48
C HIS A 26 -2.52 12.16 11.54
N PRO A 27 -2.23 10.86 11.36
CA PRO A 27 -1.62 10.03 12.42
C PRO A 27 -0.20 10.49 12.76
N PHE A 28 0.52 11.13 11.83
CA PHE A 28 1.89 11.61 12.07
C PHE A 28 1.98 13.13 12.24
N PHE A 29 0.86 13.85 12.27
CA PHE A 29 0.85 15.31 12.31
C PHE A 29 1.38 15.86 13.63
N THR A 30 0.88 15.37 14.77
CA THR A 30 1.34 15.82 16.08
C THR A 30 2.54 15.02 16.57
N PRO A 31 3.55 15.66 17.21
CA PRO A 31 4.69 14.93 17.78
C PRO A 31 4.28 13.84 18.77
N ARG A 32 3.27 14.12 19.61
CA ARG A 32 2.79 13.16 20.62
C ARG A 32 2.30 11.86 19.98
N LEU A 33 1.42 11.94 18.98
CA LEU A 33 0.89 10.76 18.31
C LEU A 33 1.96 10.05 17.49
N ARG A 34 2.75 10.83 16.73
CA ARG A 34 3.85 10.31 15.92
C ARG A 34 4.87 9.50 16.71
N ASN A 35 5.20 9.94 17.94
CA ASN A 35 6.16 9.25 18.81
C ASN A 35 5.56 7.99 19.50
N ALA A 36 4.24 7.88 19.52
CA ALA A 36 3.54 6.70 20.05
C ALA A 36 3.34 5.58 19.00
N ILE A 37 3.71 5.82 17.75
CA ILE A 37 3.57 4.84 16.67
C ILE A 37 4.94 4.23 16.38
N ASP A 38 5.05 2.91 16.52
CA ASP A 38 6.30 2.15 16.37
C ASP A 38 6.70 1.94 14.91
N PHE A 39 5.73 1.83 13.99
CA PHE A 39 5.99 1.69 12.57
C PHE A 39 5.04 2.56 11.73
N LYS A 40 5.62 3.44 10.91
CA LYS A 40 4.90 4.49 10.17
C LYS A 40 4.93 4.23 8.68
N ILE A 41 3.76 4.00 8.11
CA ILE A 41 3.57 3.78 6.69
C ILE A 41 2.76 4.94 6.12
N PHE A 42 3.26 5.57 5.07
CA PHE A 42 2.54 6.62 4.36
C PHE A 42 2.14 6.16 2.95
N VAL A 43 0.84 6.09 2.69
CA VAL A 43 0.32 5.75 1.36
C VAL A 43 0.19 7.03 0.54
N ASP A 44 0.97 7.14 -0.54
CA ASP A 44 1.08 8.33 -1.39
C ASP A 44 0.65 8.04 -2.85
N PRO A 45 -0.66 7.89 -3.11
CA PRO A 45 -1.14 7.76 -4.48
C PRO A 45 -0.90 9.05 -5.28
N SER A 46 -0.61 8.90 -6.58
CA SER A 46 -0.47 10.03 -7.50
C SER A 46 -1.76 10.85 -7.58
N ARG A 47 -1.65 12.06 -8.10
CA ARG A 47 -2.82 12.94 -8.24
C ARG A 47 -3.91 12.30 -9.12
N SER A 48 -3.53 11.61 -10.19
CA SER A 48 -4.44 10.88 -11.07
C SER A 48 -5.18 9.76 -10.33
N VAL A 49 -4.43 8.93 -9.60
CA VAL A 49 -4.97 7.81 -8.81
C VAL A 49 -5.89 8.31 -7.69
N LYS A 50 -5.48 9.35 -6.94
CA LYS A 50 -6.33 9.97 -5.89
C LYS A 50 -7.66 10.46 -6.45
N ARG A 51 -7.63 11.13 -7.61
CA ARG A 51 -8.84 11.61 -8.28
C ARG A 51 -9.74 10.46 -8.69
N LEU A 52 -9.17 9.44 -9.33
CA LEU A 52 -9.90 8.27 -9.76
C LEU A 52 -10.60 7.57 -8.58
N TRP A 53 -9.88 7.29 -7.51
CA TRP A 53 -10.42 6.63 -6.33
C TRP A 53 -11.49 7.47 -5.64
N LYS A 54 -11.26 8.78 -5.50
CA LYS A 54 -12.25 9.68 -4.89
C LYS A 54 -13.51 9.78 -5.72
N VAL A 55 -13.38 9.91 -7.04
CA VAL A 55 -14.55 9.95 -7.94
C VAL A 55 -15.32 8.64 -7.87
N ARG A 56 -14.67 7.49 -7.96
CA ARG A 56 -15.35 6.19 -7.85
C ARG A 56 -16.13 6.07 -6.56
N ARG A 57 -15.50 6.36 -5.42
CA ARG A 57 -16.14 6.27 -4.11
C ARG A 57 -17.28 7.28 -3.95
N ASP A 58 -17.02 8.54 -4.24
CA ASP A 58 -17.96 9.60 -3.89
C ASP A 58 -19.14 9.64 -4.88
N VAL A 59 -18.93 9.29 -6.15
CA VAL A 59 -20.01 9.18 -7.15
C VAL A 59 -20.71 7.82 -7.06
N GLY A 60 -19.93 6.70 -6.99
CA GLY A 60 -20.50 5.35 -6.99
C GLY A 60 -21.19 5.00 -5.67
N ASP A 61 -20.50 5.19 -4.54
CA ASP A 61 -20.97 4.70 -3.24
C ASP A 61 -21.84 5.75 -2.50
N ARG A 62 -21.59 7.06 -2.75
CA ARG A 62 -22.21 8.15 -1.99
C ARG A 62 -23.19 9.00 -2.81
N GLY A 63 -23.27 8.79 -4.13
CA GLY A 63 -24.20 9.46 -5.02
C GLY A 63 -23.93 10.95 -5.27
N TYR A 64 -22.68 11.44 -5.03
CA TYR A 64 -22.31 12.82 -5.36
C TYR A 64 -22.20 13.02 -6.88
N LYS A 65 -22.40 14.26 -7.34
CA LYS A 65 -22.16 14.60 -8.74
C LYS A 65 -20.66 14.72 -9.03
N PRO A 66 -20.17 14.22 -10.19
CA PRO A 66 -18.75 14.27 -10.55
C PRO A 66 -18.15 15.67 -10.47
N GLU A 67 -18.89 16.70 -10.90
CA GLU A 67 -18.44 18.10 -10.91
C GLU A 67 -18.22 18.62 -9.48
N GLN A 68 -19.09 18.24 -8.55
CA GLN A 68 -18.95 18.59 -7.13
C GLN A 68 -17.72 17.95 -6.51
N VAL A 69 -17.48 16.66 -6.81
CA VAL A 69 -16.29 15.94 -6.33
C VAL A 69 -15.01 16.58 -6.86
N MET A 70 -14.98 16.96 -8.14
CA MET A 70 -13.83 17.62 -8.74
C MET A 70 -13.55 19.01 -8.15
N ALA A 71 -14.60 19.80 -7.94
CA ALA A 71 -14.47 21.11 -7.29
C ALA A 71 -13.91 20.98 -5.85
N GLU A 72 -14.41 20.01 -5.10
CA GLU A 72 -13.94 19.73 -3.73
C GLU A 72 -12.49 19.29 -3.69
N ILE A 73 -12.04 18.44 -4.64
CA ILE A 73 -10.63 18.03 -4.76
C ILE A 73 -9.74 19.27 -4.94
N LEU A 74 -10.10 20.16 -5.86
CA LEU A 74 -9.32 21.37 -6.13
C LEU A 74 -9.27 22.31 -4.92
N GLN A 75 -10.39 22.49 -4.25
CA GLN A 75 -10.50 23.35 -3.08
C GLN A 75 -9.64 22.85 -1.91
N ARG A 76 -9.55 21.53 -1.70
CA ARG A 76 -8.81 20.92 -0.59
C ARG A 76 -7.34 20.60 -0.90
N GLU A 77 -6.89 20.79 -2.11
CA GLU A 77 -5.50 20.52 -2.51
C GLU A 77 -4.46 21.30 -1.68
N PRO A 78 -4.64 22.60 -1.37
CA PRO A 78 -3.70 23.35 -0.52
C PRO A 78 -3.60 22.76 0.90
N ASP A 79 -4.73 22.44 1.52
CA ASP A 79 -4.78 21.85 2.86
C ASP A 79 -4.12 20.47 2.87
N TYR A 80 -4.36 19.66 1.84
CA TYR A 80 -3.71 18.37 1.71
C TYR A 80 -2.18 18.51 1.70
N LYS A 81 -1.65 19.42 0.92
CA LYS A 81 -0.19 19.66 0.86
C LYS A 81 0.37 20.12 2.18
N LEU A 82 -0.35 21.01 2.88
CA LEU A 82 0.13 21.63 4.11
C LEU A 82 0.06 20.68 5.31
N TYR A 83 -1.00 19.88 5.41
CA TYR A 83 -1.29 19.10 6.61
C TYR A 83 -1.11 17.59 6.45
N VAL A 84 -1.30 17.05 5.25
CA VAL A 84 -1.25 15.61 5.01
C VAL A 84 0.06 15.21 4.35
N ASP A 85 0.37 15.81 3.19
CA ASP A 85 1.51 15.40 2.36
C ASP A 85 2.85 15.55 3.08
N ILE A 86 3.00 16.57 3.92
CA ILE A 86 4.22 16.79 4.70
C ILE A 86 4.54 15.64 5.66
N GLN A 87 3.56 14.86 6.08
CA GLN A 87 3.75 13.81 7.07
C GLN A 87 4.60 12.63 6.54
N LYS A 88 4.72 12.48 5.22
CA LYS A 88 5.55 11.43 4.60
C LYS A 88 7.04 11.49 4.96
N ILE A 89 7.54 12.66 5.39
CA ILE A 89 8.92 12.80 5.86
C ILE A 89 9.20 11.99 7.14
N TYR A 90 8.14 11.70 7.91
CA TYR A 90 8.22 10.94 9.15
C TYR A 90 8.00 9.43 8.95
N ALA A 91 7.60 9.03 7.76
CA ALA A 91 7.35 7.62 7.47
C ALA A 91 8.66 6.83 7.41
N GLU A 92 8.62 5.59 7.88
CA GLU A 92 9.68 4.61 7.72
C GLU A 92 9.52 3.92 6.37
N MET A 93 8.28 3.80 5.89
CA MET A 93 7.97 3.32 4.54
C MET A 93 6.94 4.23 3.86
N VAL A 94 7.22 4.58 2.60
CA VAL A 94 6.27 5.30 1.74
C VAL A 94 5.86 4.39 0.59
N VAL A 95 4.55 4.19 0.45
CA VAL A 95 3.94 3.39 -0.63
C VAL A 95 3.40 4.34 -1.68
N LYS A 96 4.17 4.60 -2.74
CA LYS A 96 3.71 5.40 -3.87
C LYS A 96 2.92 4.54 -4.84
N ILE A 97 1.70 4.97 -5.17
CA ILE A 97 0.84 4.30 -6.15
C ILE A 97 0.65 5.26 -7.33
N GLN A 98 0.99 4.80 -8.51
CA GLN A 98 1.00 5.60 -9.74
C GLN A 98 0.28 4.84 -10.85
N ASP A 99 -0.04 5.53 -11.94
CA ASP A 99 -0.52 4.86 -13.14
C ASP A 99 0.56 3.91 -13.67
N THR A 100 0.17 2.73 -14.15
CA THR A 100 1.07 1.78 -14.78
C THR A 100 1.71 2.39 -16.03
N ARG A 101 2.92 1.98 -16.35
CA ARG A 101 3.58 2.28 -17.63
C ARG A 101 3.16 1.33 -18.75
N PHE A 102 2.55 0.21 -18.39
CA PHE A 102 2.06 -0.76 -19.35
C PHE A 102 0.69 -0.35 -19.89
N HIS A 103 0.32 -0.94 -21.02
CA HIS A 103 -0.96 -0.69 -21.67
C HIS A 103 -1.83 -1.93 -21.46
N PRO A 104 -2.61 -2.01 -20.37
CA PRO A 104 -3.47 -3.15 -20.16
C PRO A 104 -4.44 -3.29 -21.32
N PRO A 105 -4.78 -4.53 -21.74
CA PRO A 105 -5.84 -4.72 -22.70
C PRO A 105 -7.12 -4.06 -22.17
N LEU A 106 -7.66 -3.14 -22.97
CA LEU A 106 -8.94 -2.52 -22.61
C LEU A 106 -10.04 -3.56 -22.81
N PRO A 107 -10.88 -3.80 -21.80
CA PRO A 107 -12.03 -4.67 -21.97
C PRO A 107 -12.95 -4.07 -23.05
N GLU A 108 -13.53 -4.91 -23.90
CA GLU A 108 -14.51 -4.48 -24.92
C GLU A 108 -15.70 -3.76 -24.28
N SER A 109 -16.04 -4.12 -23.03
CA SER A 109 -17.08 -3.50 -22.21
C SER A 109 -16.71 -3.59 -20.73
N GLY A 110 -16.99 -2.54 -19.97
CA GLY A 110 -16.77 -2.52 -18.52
C GLY A 110 -15.75 -1.47 -18.06
N PRO A 111 -15.50 -1.41 -16.74
CA PRO A 111 -14.52 -0.48 -16.19
C PRO A 111 -13.10 -0.86 -16.60
N LYS A 112 -12.24 0.15 -16.80
CA LYS A 112 -10.82 -0.07 -17.02
C LYS A 112 -10.24 -0.86 -15.85
N PRO A 113 -9.36 -1.86 -16.12
CA PRO A 113 -8.66 -2.60 -15.07
C PRO A 113 -7.82 -1.65 -14.21
N ASP A 114 -7.75 -1.95 -12.92
CA ASP A 114 -7.00 -1.16 -11.94
C ASP A 114 -5.51 -1.56 -11.94
N TRP A 115 -4.83 -1.24 -13.03
CA TRP A 115 -3.40 -1.47 -13.15
C TRP A 115 -2.62 -0.27 -12.63
N TYR A 116 -1.75 -0.54 -11.69
CA TYR A 116 -0.94 0.46 -11.05
C TYR A 116 0.53 0.06 -11.05
N SER A 117 1.40 1.06 -10.99
CA SER A 117 2.78 0.92 -10.60
C SER A 117 2.90 1.29 -9.12
N VAL A 118 3.54 0.44 -8.33
CA VAL A 118 3.76 0.68 -6.90
C VAL A 118 5.25 0.82 -6.62
N ARG A 119 5.62 1.88 -5.91
CA ARG A 119 6.99 2.08 -5.42
C ARG A 119 6.99 2.03 -3.90
N LEU A 120 7.67 1.05 -3.35
CA LEU A 120 7.96 0.94 -1.93
C LEU A 120 9.28 1.66 -1.66
N ILE A 121 9.22 2.77 -0.92
CA ILE A 121 10.37 3.58 -0.53
C ILE A 121 10.61 3.33 0.94
N GLN A 122 11.71 2.66 1.28
CA GLN A 122 12.04 2.29 2.64
C GLN A 122 13.40 2.85 3.04
N GLN A 123 13.49 3.38 4.25
CA GLN A 123 14.75 3.81 4.81
C GLN A 123 15.67 2.60 4.95
N ILE A 124 16.93 2.74 4.51
CA ILE A 124 17.94 1.70 4.68
C ILE A 124 18.26 1.62 6.17
N LEU A 125 18.03 0.46 6.76
CA LEU A 125 18.41 0.16 8.13
C LEU A 125 19.85 -0.35 8.14
N GLU A 126 20.65 0.11 9.09
CA GLU A 126 22.04 -0.38 9.27
C GLU A 126 22.09 -1.75 9.97
N GLN A 127 20.95 -2.23 10.47
CA GLN A 127 20.85 -3.51 11.17
C GLN A 127 20.59 -4.66 10.19
N PRO A 128 21.09 -5.86 10.48
CA PRO A 128 20.83 -7.04 9.68
C PRO A 128 19.32 -7.31 9.67
N VAL A 129 18.75 -7.38 8.48
CA VAL A 129 17.37 -7.79 8.22
C VAL A 129 17.37 -9.31 8.15
N THR A 130 16.33 -9.96 8.68
CA THR A 130 16.13 -11.39 8.46
C THR A 130 16.00 -11.64 6.96
N GLU A 131 16.92 -12.41 6.38
CA GLU A 131 16.89 -12.69 4.95
C GLU A 131 15.65 -13.53 4.63
N VAL A 132 14.76 -12.97 3.80
CA VAL A 132 13.69 -13.73 3.18
C VAL A 132 14.14 -14.14 1.79
N ASP A 133 14.27 -15.42 1.60
CA ASP A 133 14.53 -15.97 0.28
C ASP A 133 13.28 -15.82 -0.61
N LEU A 134 13.25 -14.73 -1.39
CA LEU A 134 12.24 -14.45 -2.41
C LEU A 134 12.74 -15.02 -3.74
N THR A 135 12.65 -16.32 -3.91
CA THR A 135 12.98 -16.94 -5.18
C THR A 135 11.81 -16.73 -6.14
N ILE A 136 11.99 -15.82 -7.09
CA ILE A 136 11.08 -15.68 -8.24
C ILE A 136 11.63 -16.58 -9.37
N ASP A 137 10.88 -17.56 -9.77
CA ASP A 137 11.24 -18.44 -10.90
C ASP A 137 11.01 -17.70 -12.23
N LEU A 138 12.09 -17.09 -12.75
CA LEU A 138 12.04 -16.38 -14.02
C LEU A 138 11.62 -17.26 -15.19
N SER A 139 11.86 -18.57 -15.11
CA SER A 139 11.45 -19.50 -16.17
C SER A 139 9.94 -19.68 -16.22
N LYS A 140 9.27 -19.63 -15.07
CA LYS A 140 7.80 -19.62 -15.00
C LYS A 140 7.23 -18.34 -15.59
N ILE A 141 7.87 -17.18 -15.36
CA ILE A 141 7.45 -15.90 -15.97
C ILE A 141 7.39 -16.03 -17.49
N LEU A 142 8.49 -16.50 -18.10
CA LEU A 142 8.59 -16.64 -19.54
C LEU A 142 7.60 -17.63 -20.16
N ARG A 143 7.14 -18.61 -19.39
CA ARG A 143 6.24 -19.66 -19.88
C ARG A 143 4.76 -19.36 -19.64
N ASN A 144 4.45 -18.70 -18.52
CA ASN A 144 3.07 -18.63 -18.02
C ASN A 144 2.54 -17.20 -17.95
N SER A 145 3.36 -16.18 -18.19
CA SER A 145 2.88 -14.78 -18.09
C SER A 145 2.37 -14.33 -19.46
N GLU A 146 1.08 -14.10 -19.55
CA GLU A 146 0.43 -13.43 -20.68
C GLU A 146 0.38 -11.89 -20.46
N HIS A 147 0.64 -11.44 -19.21
CA HIS A 147 0.58 -10.04 -18.83
C HIS A 147 1.98 -9.44 -18.60
N GLU A 148 2.10 -8.18 -18.89
CA GLU A 148 3.34 -7.43 -18.67
C GLU A 148 3.58 -7.19 -17.17
N PHE A 149 4.83 -7.41 -16.76
CA PHE A 149 5.25 -7.27 -15.38
C PHE A 149 6.71 -6.80 -15.29
N SER A 150 7.00 -5.99 -14.28
CA SER A 150 8.37 -5.64 -13.94
C SER A 150 8.55 -5.43 -12.45
N ILE A 151 9.71 -5.85 -11.95
CA ILE A 151 10.26 -5.49 -10.66
C ILE A 151 11.60 -4.79 -10.89
N GLY A 152 11.83 -3.69 -10.18
CA GLY A 152 13.09 -2.99 -10.18
C GLY A 152 13.48 -2.56 -8.78
N PHE A 153 14.79 -2.50 -8.50
CA PHE A 153 15.34 -1.98 -7.25
C PHE A 153 16.39 -0.91 -7.55
N GLN A 154 16.35 0.18 -6.79
CA GLN A 154 17.38 1.23 -6.82
C GLN A 154 17.59 1.83 -5.43
N ARG A 155 18.77 2.43 -5.22
CA ARG A 155 19.04 3.26 -4.06
C ARG A 155 18.88 4.73 -4.43
N ASP A 156 18.40 5.54 -3.47
CA ASP A 156 18.17 6.96 -3.69
C ASP A 156 18.22 7.72 -2.35
N ASP A 157 18.12 9.03 -2.43
CA ASP A 157 17.91 9.91 -1.29
C ASP A 157 16.45 10.40 -1.27
N TYR A 158 15.78 10.26 -0.13
CA TYR A 158 14.41 10.69 0.06
C TYR A 158 14.33 11.58 1.30
N TYR A 159 14.12 12.88 1.10
CA TYR A 159 14.13 13.89 2.16
C TYR A 159 15.36 13.80 3.08
N GLY A 160 16.54 13.66 2.50
CA GLY A 160 17.81 13.58 3.22
C GLY A 160 18.09 12.24 3.91
N LYS A 161 17.28 11.22 3.65
CA LYS A 161 17.48 9.86 4.15
C LYS A 161 17.87 8.94 3.01
N LYS A 162 18.86 8.07 3.24
CA LYS A 162 19.20 6.99 2.30
C LYS A 162 18.10 5.95 2.29
N VAL A 163 17.58 5.64 1.11
CA VAL A 163 16.46 4.72 0.92
C VAL A 163 16.74 3.67 -0.14
N GLY A 164 16.14 2.49 0.05
CA GLY A 164 15.90 1.53 -1.01
C GLY A 164 14.53 1.80 -1.62
N ILE A 165 14.45 1.74 -2.94
CA ILE A 165 13.20 1.88 -3.69
C ILE A 165 12.98 0.62 -4.50
N MET A 166 11.95 -0.12 -4.15
CA MET A 166 11.45 -1.22 -4.96
C MET A 166 10.27 -0.74 -5.80
N THR A 167 10.34 -0.95 -7.09
CA THR A 167 9.25 -0.62 -8.02
C THR A 167 8.65 -1.91 -8.56
N VAL A 168 7.34 -2.04 -8.45
CA VAL A 168 6.54 -3.14 -9.01
C VAL A 168 5.53 -2.52 -9.97
N ASP A 169 5.40 -3.07 -11.17
CA ASP A 169 4.47 -2.59 -12.18
C ASP A 169 3.88 -3.75 -12.97
N GLY A 170 2.59 -3.64 -13.34
CA GLY A 170 1.87 -4.67 -14.07
C GLY A 170 1.28 -5.77 -13.19
N GLU A 171 1.14 -6.97 -13.74
CA GLU A 171 0.50 -8.11 -13.07
C GLU A 171 1.37 -9.37 -13.17
N ILE A 172 1.46 -10.09 -12.06
CA ILE A 172 2.21 -11.34 -11.96
C ILE A 172 1.24 -12.52 -11.78
N HIS A 173 1.52 -13.64 -12.41
CA HIS A 173 0.71 -14.86 -12.25
C HIS A 173 0.79 -15.35 -10.80
N GLN A 174 -0.36 -15.68 -10.21
CA GLN A 174 -0.49 -16.06 -8.81
C GLN A 174 0.45 -17.20 -8.39
N SER A 175 0.67 -18.19 -9.25
CA SER A 175 1.56 -19.32 -8.94
C SER A 175 3.01 -18.91 -8.62
N MET A 176 3.40 -17.70 -9.02
CA MET A 176 4.77 -17.20 -8.81
C MET A 176 4.97 -16.57 -7.45
N ILE A 177 3.87 -16.10 -6.84
CA ILE A 177 3.88 -15.50 -5.50
C ILE A 177 3.31 -16.43 -4.43
N ALA A 178 2.72 -17.57 -4.82
CA ALA A 178 2.15 -18.54 -3.90
C ALA A 178 3.17 -19.07 -2.89
N ASP A 179 4.41 -19.32 -3.33
CA ASP A 179 5.49 -19.76 -2.45
C ASP A 179 5.88 -18.67 -1.43
N LEU A 180 5.87 -17.41 -1.83
CA LEU A 180 6.12 -16.28 -0.96
C LEU A 180 5.01 -16.14 0.09
N GLU A 181 3.76 -16.18 -0.36
CA GLU A 181 2.61 -16.11 0.52
C GLU A 181 2.60 -17.27 1.53
N ASN A 182 2.86 -18.48 1.07
CA ASN A 182 2.92 -19.66 1.94
C ASN A 182 4.05 -19.55 2.98
N LYS A 183 5.22 -19.06 2.61
CA LYS A 183 6.31 -18.80 3.56
C LYS A 183 5.90 -17.78 4.62
N LEU A 184 5.29 -16.66 4.21
CA LEU A 184 4.78 -15.64 5.13
C LEU A 184 3.72 -16.20 6.07
N CYS A 185 2.74 -16.91 5.54
CA CYS A 185 1.66 -17.50 6.33
C CYS A 185 2.18 -18.56 7.31
N SER A 186 3.14 -19.37 6.89
CA SER A 186 3.76 -20.39 7.75
C SER A 186 4.52 -19.77 8.91
N SER A 187 5.24 -18.67 8.70
CA SER A 187 5.96 -17.96 9.77
C SER A 187 5.01 -17.31 10.79
N LEU A 188 3.77 -17.01 10.39
CA LEU A 188 2.76 -16.35 11.21
C LEU A 188 1.74 -17.32 11.84
N GLY A 189 1.72 -18.58 11.43
CA GLY A 189 0.61 -19.49 11.74
C GLY A 189 -0.73 -19.02 11.14
N ALA A 190 -0.68 -18.25 10.05
CA ALA A 190 -1.84 -17.68 9.37
C ALA A 190 -2.24 -18.50 8.14
N THR A 191 -3.47 -18.30 7.66
CA THR A 191 -3.96 -18.89 6.42
C THR A 191 -3.70 -17.94 5.25
N ALA A 192 -3.26 -18.46 4.11
CA ALA A 192 -3.08 -17.68 2.90
C ALA A 192 -4.39 -16.99 2.47
N VAL A 193 -4.32 -15.70 2.17
CA VAL A 193 -5.48 -14.86 1.83
C VAL A 193 -5.52 -14.53 0.35
N ILE A 194 -4.35 -14.38 -0.30
CA ILE A 194 -4.27 -13.97 -1.71
C ILE A 194 -4.48 -15.18 -2.62
N SER A 195 -3.96 -16.37 -2.23
CA SER A 195 -4.11 -17.61 -3.01
C SER A 195 -5.56 -18.11 -3.11
N ASP A 196 -6.45 -17.61 -2.23
CA ASP A 196 -7.88 -17.96 -2.26
C ASP A 196 -8.71 -17.06 -3.20
N ARG A 197 -8.08 -16.06 -3.83
CA ARG A 197 -8.70 -15.22 -4.85
C ARG A 197 -8.75 -16.02 -6.17
N ARG A 198 -9.89 -15.99 -6.84
CA ARG A 198 -10.14 -16.72 -8.10
C ARG A 198 -9.43 -16.11 -9.32
N ASP A 199 -8.70 -15.01 -9.14
CA ASP A 199 -7.99 -14.33 -10.20
C ASP A 199 -6.62 -14.99 -10.40
N GLU A 200 -6.30 -15.38 -11.62
CA GLU A 200 -5.02 -16.01 -11.98
C GLU A 200 -3.83 -15.04 -11.86
N TYR A 201 -4.10 -13.74 -11.80
CA TYR A 201 -3.09 -12.67 -11.75
C TYR A 201 -3.24 -11.80 -10.52
N VAL A 202 -2.10 -11.38 -10.00
CA VAL A 202 -2.00 -10.43 -8.88
C VAL A 202 -1.33 -9.16 -9.39
N ASN A 203 -2.00 -8.02 -9.21
CA ASN A 203 -1.49 -6.73 -9.61
C ASN A 203 -0.38 -6.21 -8.66
N ALA A 204 0.30 -5.14 -9.08
CA ALA A 204 1.39 -4.54 -8.31
C ALA A 204 0.99 -4.16 -6.86
N ILE A 205 -0.27 -3.81 -6.59
CA ILE A 205 -0.75 -3.51 -5.23
C ILE A 205 -0.74 -4.79 -4.38
N GLY A 206 -1.23 -5.91 -4.91
CA GLY A 206 -1.26 -7.18 -4.19
C GLY A 206 0.15 -7.66 -3.81
N LEU A 207 1.11 -7.59 -4.73
CA LEU A 207 2.50 -7.93 -4.42
C LEU A 207 3.12 -6.95 -3.42
N ALA A 208 2.85 -5.65 -3.56
CA ALA A 208 3.31 -4.65 -2.59
C ALA A 208 2.73 -4.89 -1.19
N GLN A 209 1.48 -5.35 -1.10
CA GLN A 209 0.86 -5.73 0.18
C GLN A 209 1.58 -6.89 0.86
N LEU A 210 2.00 -7.92 0.11
CA LEU A 210 2.80 -9.02 0.65
C LEU A 210 4.12 -8.52 1.24
N ILE A 211 4.86 -7.72 0.48
CA ILE A 211 6.14 -7.16 0.91
C ILE A 211 5.96 -6.26 2.14
N LEU A 212 4.90 -5.45 2.15
CA LEU A 212 4.58 -4.58 3.27
C LEU A 212 4.23 -5.39 4.53
N THR A 213 3.42 -6.44 4.37
CA THR A 213 3.07 -7.35 5.46
C THR A 213 4.32 -7.98 6.06
N TRP A 214 5.25 -8.45 5.23
CA TRP A 214 6.54 -8.96 5.69
C TRP A 214 7.29 -7.94 6.55
N ASN A 215 7.45 -6.71 6.08
CA ASN A 215 8.13 -5.66 6.85
C ASN A 215 7.43 -5.36 8.20
N CYS A 216 6.10 -5.42 8.23
CA CYS A 216 5.34 -5.26 9.47
C CYS A 216 5.65 -6.39 10.47
N ILE A 217 5.76 -7.63 9.99
CA ILE A 217 6.08 -8.80 10.81
C ILE A 217 7.50 -8.69 11.37
N GLU A 218 8.49 -8.41 10.53
CA GLU A 218 9.87 -8.22 10.98
C GLU A 218 9.97 -7.15 12.07
N LYS A 219 9.29 -6.03 11.86
CA LYS A 219 9.25 -4.95 12.85
C LYS A 219 8.61 -5.42 14.15
N LEU A 220 7.51 -6.18 14.06
CA LEU A 220 6.82 -6.71 15.22
C LEU A 220 7.69 -7.71 16.00
N ASP A 221 8.36 -8.63 15.31
CA ASP A 221 9.25 -9.61 15.92
C ASP A 221 10.42 -8.93 16.64
N HIS A 222 11.01 -7.91 16.00
CA HIS A 222 12.05 -7.10 16.63
C HIS A 222 11.55 -6.40 17.91
N LEU A 223 10.37 -5.79 17.88
CA LEU A 223 9.77 -5.13 19.06
C LEU A 223 9.41 -6.10 20.19
N LEU A 224 9.08 -7.34 19.84
CA LEU A 224 8.77 -8.40 20.81
C LEU A 224 9.98 -9.20 21.26
N GLY A 225 11.19 -8.87 20.77
CA GLY A 225 12.43 -9.59 21.09
C GLY A 225 12.44 -11.04 20.61
N ARG A 226 11.78 -11.32 19.47
CA ARG A 226 11.69 -12.66 18.86
C ARG A 226 12.67 -12.84 17.69
N SER A 227 13.48 -11.83 17.40
CA SER A 227 14.53 -11.86 16.37
C SER A 227 15.87 -12.43 16.91
#